data_8e9beb9a9041fc2179c9dd36e4c6ab56
#
_entry.id   8e9beb9a9041fc2179c9dd36e4c6ab56
#
_cell.length_a   1.000
_cell.length_b   1.000
_cell.length_c   1.000
_cell.angle_alpha   90.00
_cell.angle_beta   90.00
_cell.angle_gamma   90.00
#
_symmetry.space_group_name_H-M   'P 1'
#
loop_
_entity.id
_entity.type
_entity.pdbx_description
1 polymer ?
#
loop_
_entity_poly.entity_id
_entity_poly.type
_entity_poly.pdbx_seq_one_letter_code
_entity_poly.pdbx_strand_id
1 'polypeptide(L)'
;MAKPKLDSAGISLFCESVAMMLAAGIQTDEAVGMLSEDIGDVALQATCESVYGRLCAGDTLAVAMKASGAFPRYAVDMVGVGEASGRLEEVLRSLGVYYDEEDRLFAKIRSSVGYPAALLCIMSIILAFTVIIILPVFEDVYVSMAGSLTDGSSGAVGVSVAIGWVALGITLICAIVAVGAAIACRSEAGRIAVMHLMEKFLATRPAMEQLAVSRFASALAAYTASGINTDEAMRRAIEVVEHEGLKAKATAAYGLMIDAESPRSLAQAISEAEVFEQIHARLLTIGTRSGSLDAALDRLSANFFDDAILQIDAAIDNIEPALAAFLTIAVGATLISVMLPLIGIMGSIG
;
A
#
# COMPACT_ATOMS: atom_id res chain seq x y z
N MET A 1 -8.98 -12.38 25.45
CA MET A 1 -9.31 -11.28 24.53
C MET A 1 -8.01 -10.88 23.85
N ALA A 2 -7.94 -10.89 22.51
CA ALA A 2 -6.78 -10.38 21.80
C ALA A 2 -6.67 -8.88 22.12
N LYS A 3 -5.52 -8.44 22.62
CA LYS A 3 -5.27 -7.02 22.85
C LYS A 3 -5.33 -6.30 21.48
N PRO A 4 -5.94 -5.12 21.38
CA PRO A 4 -5.95 -4.36 20.15
C PRO A 4 -4.50 -4.06 19.77
N LYS A 5 -4.12 -4.39 18.54
CA LYS A 5 -2.86 -3.94 17.97
C LYS A 5 -2.96 -2.45 17.66
N LEU A 6 -1.87 -1.72 17.82
CA LEU A 6 -1.79 -0.32 17.41
C LEU A 6 -1.76 -0.24 15.88
N ASP A 7 -2.41 0.77 15.34
CA ASP A 7 -2.25 1.14 13.93
C ASP A 7 -0.91 1.86 13.69
N SER A 8 -0.55 2.05 12.43
CA SER A 8 0.73 2.66 12.05
C SER A 8 0.85 4.10 12.60
N ALA A 9 -0.25 4.86 12.60
CA ALA A 9 -0.28 6.21 13.19
C ALA A 9 0.00 6.20 14.69
N GLY A 10 -0.60 5.26 15.44
CA GLY A 10 -0.37 5.11 16.88
C GLY A 10 1.06 4.67 17.20
N ILE A 11 1.65 3.80 16.37
CA ILE A 11 3.05 3.36 16.54
C ILE A 11 4.00 4.53 16.24
N SER A 12 3.76 5.29 15.16
CA SER A 12 4.55 6.47 14.82
C SER A 12 4.52 7.49 15.94
N LEU A 13 3.32 7.84 16.42
CA LEU A 13 3.14 8.79 17.52
C LEU A 13 3.86 8.34 18.79
N PHE A 14 3.77 7.06 19.14
CA PHE A 14 4.50 6.50 20.29
C PHE A 14 6.02 6.68 20.11
N CYS A 15 6.56 6.25 18.96
CA CYS A 15 7.99 6.27 18.69
C CYS A 15 8.54 7.70 18.66
N GLU A 16 7.87 8.62 17.96
CA GLU A 16 8.30 10.01 17.84
C GLU A 16 8.23 10.75 19.18
N SER A 17 7.14 10.56 19.94
CA SER A 17 6.98 11.21 21.24
C SER A 17 8.04 10.74 22.24
N VAL A 18 8.26 9.42 22.32
CA VAL A 18 9.29 8.88 23.22
C VAL A 18 10.69 9.31 22.76
N ALA A 19 10.99 9.30 21.44
CA ALA A 19 12.28 9.78 20.91
C ALA A 19 12.52 11.26 21.27
N MET A 20 11.50 12.11 21.13
CA MET A 20 11.59 13.53 21.47
C MET A 20 11.87 13.75 22.97
N MET A 21 11.23 12.99 23.83
CA MET A 21 11.45 13.07 25.29
C MET A 21 12.83 12.54 25.68
N LEU A 22 13.31 11.47 25.06
CA LEU A 22 14.68 10.97 25.25
C LEU A 22 15.73 12.00 24.81
N ALA A 23 15.52 12.67 23.67
CA ALA A 23 16.37 13.77 23.19
C ALA A 23 16.42 14.95 24.17
N ALA A 24 15.33 15.17 24.92
CA ALA A 24 15.28 16.18 26.01
C ALA A 24 15.93 15.68 27.33
N GLY A 25 16.45 14.44 27.37
CA GLY A 25 17.09 13.85 28.55
C GLY A 25 16.13 13.22 29.55
N ILE A 26 14.86 13.02 29.18
CA ILE A 26 13.86 12.34 30.02
C ILE A 26 14.11 10.83 29.96
N GLN A 27 13.97 10.12 31.07
CA GLN A 27 14.16 8.68 31.13
C GLN A 27 13.02 7.94 30.41
N THR A 28 13.31 6.73 29.91
CA THR A 28 12.36 5.96 29.10
C THR A 28 11.03 5.64 29.81
N ASP A 29 11.10 5.29 31.09
CA ASP A 29 9.93 5.02 31.94
C ASP A 29 9.08 6.27 32.15
N GLU A 30 9.71 7.39 32.48
CA GLU A 30 9.06 8.69 32.66
C GLU A 30 8.42 9.16 31.33
N ALA A 31 9.13 9.02 30.20
CA ALA A 31 8.64 9.39 28.88
C ALA A 31 7.37 8.61 28.51
N VAL A 32 7.36 7.29 28.71
CA VAL A 32 6.17 6.48 28.44
C VAL A 32 5.05 6.76 29.44
N GLY A 33 5.39 7.07 30.69
CA GLY A 33 4.42 7.49 31.72
C GLY A 33 3.70 8.77 31.33
N MET A 34 4.46 9.82 30.97
CA MET A 34 3.91 11.12 30.50
C MET A 34 3.01 10.90 29.26
N LEU A 35 3.43 10.06 28.33
CA LEU A 35 2.66 9.78 27.14
C LEU A 35 1.32 9.11 27.47
N SER A 36 1.24 8.28 28.52
CA SER A 36 0.01 7.61 28.94
C SER A 36 -1.04 8.57 29.53
N GLU A 37 -0.63 9.73 30.02
CA GLU A 37 -1.54 10.70 30.66
C GLU A 37 -2.19 11.67 29.66
N ASP A 38 -1.50 12.01 28.55
CA ASP A 38 -1.88 13.10 27.65
C ASP A 38 -2.54 12.66 26.33
N ILE A 39 -2.70 11.38 26.08
CA ILE A 39 -3.22 10.87 24.80
C ILE A 39 -4.73 10.67 24.83
N GLY A 40 -5.43 11.28 23.85
CA GLY A 40 -6.87 11.08 23.63
C GLY A 40 -7.27 9.75 22.97
N ASP A 41 -6.31 8.97 22.45
CA ASP A 41 -6.56 7.65 21.86
C ASP A 41 -6.55 6.58 22.95
N VAL A 42 -7.70 5.94 23.17
CA VAL A 42 -7.91 4.92 24.21
C VAL A 42 -7.02 3.68 24.01
N ALA A 43 -6.77 3.27 22.77
CA ALA A 43 -5.97 2.09 22.46
C ALA A 43 -4.48 2.35 22.73
N LEU A 44 -3.99 3.51 22.33
CA LEU A 44 -2.62 3.93 22.57
C LEU A 44 -2.38 4.19 24.07
N GLN A 45 -3.32 4.87 24.75
CA GLN A 45 -3.25 5.09 26.19
C GLN A 45 -3.13 3.76 26.97
N ALA A 46 -4.02 2.81 26.73
CA ALA A 46 -3.98 1.51 27.39
C ALA A 46 -2.70 0.73 27.10
N THR A 47 -2.13 0.92 25.89
CA THR A 47 -0.83 0.32 25.52
C THR A 47 0.31 0.97 26.30
N CYS A 48 0.35 2.30 26.37
CA CYS A 48 1.36 3.07 27.13
C CYS A 48 1.31 2.70 28.62
N GLU A 49 0.12 2.63 29.22
CA GLU A 49 -0.06 2.18 30.62
C GLU A 49 0.50 0.77 30.85
N SER A 50 0.23 -0.17 29.89
CA SER A 50 0.75 -1.53 29.98
C SER A 50 2.28 -1.59 29.86
N VAL A 51 2.87 -0.78 28.99
CA VAL A 51 4.33 -0.68 28.80
C VAL A 51 4.97 -0.01 30.01
N TYR A 52 4.42 1.12 30.48
CA TYR A 52 4.89 1.83 31.65
C TYR A 52 4.95 0.95 32.90
N GLY A 53 3.87 0.19 33.18
CA GLY A 53 3.84 -0.70 34.33
C GLY A 53 4.96 -1.75 34.30
N ARG A 54 5.40 -2.19 33.14
CA ARG A 54 6.53 -3.13 33.00
C ARG A 54 7.89 -2.44 33.12
N LEU A 55 8.04 -1.22 32.58
CA LEU A 55 9.25 -0.43 32.75
C LEU A 55 9.50 -0.15 34.23
N CYS A 56 8.46 0.22 34.98
CA CYS A 56 8.55 0.38 36.44
C CYS A 56 8.92 -0.92 37.19
N ALA A 57 8.61 -2.09 36.61
CA ALA A 57 9.01 -3.40 37.17
C ALA A 57 10.47 -3.78 36.81
N GLY A 58 11.17 -2.93 36.02
CA GLY A 58 12.57 -3.14 35.63
C GLY A 58 12.77 -3.87 34.30
N ASP A 59 11.70 -4.08 33.52
CA ASP A 59 11.83 -4.62 32.16
C ASP A 59 12.43 -3.56 31.21
N THR A 60 13.10 -3.99 30.13
CA THR A 60 13.50 -3.09 29.06
C THR A 60 12.32 -2.70 28.19
N LEU A 61 12.43 -1.60 27.41
CA LEU A 61 11.37 -1.13 26.52
C LEU A 61 10.98 -2.21 25.50
N ALA A 62 11.95 -2.87 24.87
CA ALA A 62 11.69 -3.95 23.93
C ALA A 62 10.92 -5.12 24.56
N VAL A 63 11.26 -5.51 25.79
CA VAL A 63 10.53 -6.57 26.52
C VAL A 63 9.12 -6.12 26.88
N ALA A 64 8.94 -4.89 27.33
CA ALA A 64 7.66 -4.31 27.67
C ALA A 64 6.74 -4.19 26.44
N MET A 65 7.26 -3.70 25.30
CA MET A 65 6.55 -3.62 24.02
C MET A 65 6.12 -5.00 23.53
N LYS A 66 7.03 -5.99 23.56
CA LYS A 66 6.72 -7.38 23.18
C LYS A 66 5.59 -7.97 24.03
N ALA A 67 5.64 -7.74 25.31
CA ALA A 67 4.64 -8.27 26.25
C ALA A 67 3.27 -7.57 26.12
N SER A 68 3.24 -6.32 25.68
CA SER A 68 1.98 -5.63 25.37
C SER A 68 1.23 -6.32 24.22
N GLY A 69 1.95 -6.91 23.26
CA GLY A 69 1.41 -7.52 22.05
C GLY A 69 0.79 -6.54 21.07
N ALA A 70 0.91 -5.23 21.32
CA ALA A 70 0.34 -4.17 20.50
C ALA A 70 1.26 -3.73 19.34
N PHE A 71 2.56 -4.01 19.43
CA PHE A 71 3.55 -3.59 18.45
C PHE A 71 3.94 -4.72 17.49
N PRO A 72 4.21 -4.42 16.21
CA PRO A 72 4.77 -5.37 15.26
C PRO A 72 6.15 -5.87 15.69
N ARG A 73 6.48 -7.09 15.26
CA ARG A 73 7.76 -7.71 15.59
C ARG A 73 8.97 -6.85 15.18
N TYR A 74 8.89 -6.24 14.00
CA TYR A 74 9.94 -5.36 13.50
C TYR A 74 10.25 -4.21 14.46
N ALA A 75 9.23 -3.49 14.95
CA ALA A 75 9.41 -2.39 15.91
C ALA A 75 10.07 -2.87 17.21
N VAL A 76 9.63 -4.03 17.74
CA VAL A 76 10.19 -4.61 18.97
C VAL A 76 11.65 -5.00 18.79
N ASP A 77 11.98 -5.66 17.68
CA ASP A 77 13.34 -6.12 17.40
C ASP A 77 14.29 -4.92 17.21
N MET A 78 13.84 -3.86 16.53
CA MET A 78 14.60 -2.61 16.35
C MET A 78 14.85 -1.89 17.67
N VAL A 79 13.82 -1.74 18.52
CA VAL A 79 13.97 -1.12 19.85
C VAL A 79 14.97 -1.92 20.70
N GLY A 80 14.93 -3.25 20.63
CA GLY A 80 15.93 -4.08 21.33
C GLY A 80 17.37 -3.85 20.85
N VAL A 81 17.56 -3.61 19.55
CA VAL A 81 18.87 -3.23 19.00
C VAL A 81 19.30 -1.85 19.50
N GLY A 82 18.37 -0.86 19.50
CA GLY A 82 18.62 0.49 20.00
C GLY A 82 18.99 0.52 21.49
N GLU A 83 18.29 -0.27 22.33
CA GLU A 83 18.63 -0.41 23.76
C GLU A 83 20.03 -1.03 23.95
N ALA A 84 20.33 -2.11 23.23
CA ALA A 84 21.61 -2.81 23.35
C ALA A 84 22.80 -1.96 22.88
N SER A 85 22.60 -1.07 21.91
CA SER A 85 23.63 -0.16 21.37
C SER A 85 23.71 1.19 22.09
N GLY A 86 22.75 1.52 22.97
CA GLY A 86 22.64 2.82 23.60
C GLY A 86 22.17 3.94 22.67
N ARG A 87 21.55 3.59 21.53
CA ARG A 87 21.04 4.53 20.52
C ARG A 87 19.51 4.42 20.35
N LEU A 88 18.82 4.32 21.49
CA LEU A 88 17.37 4.12 21.50
C LEU A 88 16.64 5.31 20.88
N GLU A 89 17.12 6.55 21.10
CA GLU A 89 16.53 7.76 20.54
C GLU A 89 16.51 7.71 19.01
N GLU A 90 17.67 7.45 18.38
CA GLU A 90 17.81 7.42 16.93
C GLU A 90 16.94 6.32 16.31
N VAL A 91 16.91 5.16 16.94
CA VAL A 91 16.08 4.03 16.47
C VAL A 91 14.59 4.35 16.57
N LEU A 92 14.13 4.92 17.68
CA LEU A 92 12.73 5.31 17.83
C LEU A 92 12.34 6.40 16.83
N ARG A 93 13.23 7.36 16.55
CA ARG A 93 13.00 8.38 15.52
C ARG A 93 12.85 7.78 14.15
N SER A 94 13.73 6.86 13.76
CA SER A 94 13.63 6.15 12.47
C SER A 94 12.37 5.28 12.37
N LEU A 95 11.96 4.63 13.46
CA LEU A 95 10.70 3.89 13.51
C LEU A 95 9.48 4.80 13.39
N GLY A 96 9.52 5.99 14.01
CA GLY A 96 8.48 7.00 13.88
C GLY A 96 8.25 7.38 12.42
N VAL A 97 9.33 7.74 11.72
CA VAL A 97 9.28 8.07 10.29
C VAL A 97 8.75 6.89 9.46
N TYR A 98 9.24 5.67 9.69
CA TYR A 98 8.80 4.48 8.97
C TYR A 98 7.29 4.24 9.09
N TYR A 99 6.74 4.33 10.31
CA TYR A 99 5.31 4.09 10.53
C TYR A 99 4.43 5.28 10.10
N ASP A 100 4.95 6.51 10.10
CA ASP A 100 4.28 7.67 9.51
C ASP A 100 4.16 7.52 7.98
N GLU A 101 5.23 7.10 7.30
CA GLU A 101 5.21 6.77 5.88
C GLU A 101 4.19 5.66 5.59
N GLU A 102 4.15 4.61 6.41
CA GLU A 102 3.17 3.53 6.27
C GLU A 102 1.72 4.03 6.42
N ASP A 103 1.45 4.89 7.40
CA ASP A 103 0.11 5.46 7.59
C ASP A 103 -0.28 6.38 6.43
N ARG A 104 0.62 7.26 5.98
CA ARG A 104 0.42 8.11 4.80
C ARG A 104 0.10 7.30 3.55
N LEU A 105 0.79 6.19 3.33
CA LEU A 105 0.52 5.29 2.21
C LEU A 105 -0.92 4.78 2.24
N PHE A 106 -1.36 4.23 3.38
CA PHE A 106 -2.72 3.71 3.50
C PHE A 106 -3.79 4.79 3.47
N ALA A 107 -3.52 5.97 4.06
CA ALA A 107 -4.39 7.14 3.95
C ALA A 107 -4.54 7.57 2.48
N LYS A 108 -3.45 7.58 1.73
CA LYS A 108 -3.43 7.91 0.31
C LYS A 108 -4.22 6.90 -0.53
N ILE A 109 -3.94 5.61 -0.37
CA ILE A 109 -4.70 4.55 -1.07
C ILE A 109 -6.19 4.69 -0.78
N ARG A 110 -6.57 4.88 0.48
CA ARG A 110 -7.97 5.01 0.88
C ARG A 110 -8.65 6.24 0.26
N SER A 111 -7.98 7.39 0.21
CA SER A 111 -8.53 8.61 -0.40
C SER A 111 -8.66 8.48 -1.91
N SER A 112 -7.65 7.88 -2.56
CA SER A 112 -7.60 7.76 -4.01
C SER A 112 -8.59 6.71 -4.56
N VAL A 113 -8.91 5.65 -3.78
CA VAL A 113 -9.92 4.64 -4.19
C VAL A 113 -11.35 5.15 -4.01
N GLY A 114 -11.59 6.16 -3.17
CA GLY A 114 -12.93 6.64 -2.84
C GLY A 114 -13.72 7.15 -4.07
N TYR A 115 -13.09 7.98 -4.90
CA TYR A 115 -13.71 8.53 -6.10
C TYR A 115 -14.02 7.46 -7.17
N PRO A 116 -13.08 6.59 -7.61
CA PRO A 116 -13.38 5.50 -8.53
C PRO A 116 -14.48 4.56 -8.03
N ALA A 117 -14.51 4.25 -6.73
CA ALA A 117 -15.54 3.41 -6.14
C ALA A 117 -16.93 4.05 -6.25
N ALA A 118 -17.05 5.34 -5.93
CA ALA A 118 -18.32 6.08 -6.08
C ALA A 118 -18.76 6.12 -7.54
N LEU A 119 -17.84 6.39 -8.46
CA LEU A 119 -18.13 6.41 -9.90
C LEU A 119 -18.61 5.04 -10.39
N LEU A 120 -17.95 3.95 -10.01
CA LEU A 120 -18.37 2.58 -10.35
C LEU A 120 -19.74 2.23 -9.78
N CYS A 121 -20.07 2.67 -8.58
CA CYS A 121 -21.40 2.48 -8.01
C CYS A 121 -22.49 3.20 -8.84
N ILE A 122 -22.27 4.46 -9.21
CA ILE A 122 -23.20 5.23 -10.04
C ILE A 122 -23.36 4.57 -11.41
N MET A 123 -22.24 4.18 -12.03
CA MET A 123 -22.26 3.47 -13.32
C MET A 123 -23.02 2.15 -13.26
N SER A 124 -22.84 1.39 -12.18
CA SER A 124 -23.57 0.13 -11.98
C SER A 124 -25.07 0.35 -11.86
N ILE A 125 -25.51 1.42 -11.20
CA ILE A 125 -26.92 1.80 -11.09
C ILE A 125 -27.49 2.16 -12.47
N ILE A 126 -26.77 2.98 -13.24
CA ILE A 126 -27.20 3.39 -14.59
C ILE A 126 -27.31 2.17 -15.52
N LEU A 127 -26.28 1.31 -15.53
CA LEU A 127 -26.29 0.09 -16.32
C LEU A 127 -27.39 -0.88 -15.87
N ALA A 128 -27.60 -1.05 -14.58
CA ALA A 128 -28.68 -1.88 -14.06
C ALA A 128 -30.04 -1.37 -14.51
N PHE A 129 -30.29 -0.05 -14.41
CA PHE A 129 -31.51 0.57 -14.91
C PHE A 129 -31.70 0.33 -16.42
N THR A 130 -30.64 0.50 -17.21
CA THR A 130 -30.66 0.28 -18.65
C THR A 130 -30.95 -1.19 -19.00
N VAL A 131 -30.28 -2.14 -18.37
CA VAL A 131 -30.39 -3.57 -18.68
C VAL A 131 -31.70 -4.17 -18.16
N ILE A 132 -32.16 -3.75 -16.98
CA ILE A 132 -33.34 -4.37 -16.32
C ILE A 132 -34.66 -3.72 -16.77
N ILE A 133 -34.67 -2.41 -17.07
CA ILE A 133 -35.88 -1.69 -17.38
C ILE A 133 -35.92 -1.30 -18.85
N ILE A 134 -34.93 -0.64 -19.38
CA ILE A 134 -34.94 -0.12 -20.74
C ILE A 134 -34.88 -1.25 -21.77
N LEU A 135 -33.95 -2.18 -21.62
CA LEU A 135 -33.72 -3.23 -22.60
C LEU A 135 -34.95 -4.14 -22.80
N PRO A 136 -35.65 -4.64 -21.76
CA PRO A 136 -36.85 -5.45 -21.93
C PRO A 136 -38.01 -4.70 -22.59
N VAL A 137 -38.23 -3.39 -22.27
CA VAL A 137 -39.26 -2.57 -22.90
C VAL A 137 -39.03 -2.47 -24.41
N PHE A 138 -37.79 -2.32 -24.85
CA PHE A 138 -37.47 -2.31 -26.28
C PHE A 138 -37.62 -3.69 -26.92
N GLU A 139 -37.30 -4.76 -26.20
CA GLU A 139 -37.52 -6.11 -26.66
C GLU A 139 -39.01 -6.41 -26.89
N ASP A 140 -39.88 -6.04 -25.94
CA ASP A 140 -41.31 -6.20 -26.05
C ASP A 140 -41.89 -5.39 -27.23
N VAL A 141 -41.43 -4.13 -27.40
CA VAL A 141 -41.84 -3.28 -28.56
C VAL A 141 -41.42 -3.94 -29.87
N TYR A 142 -40.16 -4.46 -29.93
CA TYR A 142 -39.67 -5.11 -31.11
C TYR A 142 -40.45 -6.37 -31.46
N VAL A 143 -40.71 -7.24 -30.50
CA VAL A 143 -41.51 -8.45 -30.68
C VAL A 143 -42.93 -8.12 -31.13
N SER A 144 -43.53 -7.07 -30.56
CA SER A 144 -44.89 -6.64 -30.92
C SER A 144 -45.00 -6.02 -32.32
N MET A 145 -43.94 -5.35 -32.80
CA MET A 145 -43.91 -4.73 -34.16
C MET A 145 -43.41 -5.66 -35.26
N ALA A 146 -42.47 -6.57 -34.96
CA ALA A 146 -41.86 -7.46 -35.98
C ALA A 146 -42.77 -8.61 -36.39
N GLY A 147 -43.78 -8.95 -35.57
CA GLY A 147 -44.66 -10.09 -35.86
C GLY A 147 -43.93 -11.40 -36.13
N SER A 148 -44.68 -12.39 -36.65
CA SER A 148 -44.13 -13.74 -36.94
C SER A 148 -43.21 -13.83 -38.16
N LEU A 149 -42.72 -12.72 -38.73
CA LEU A 149 -42.06 -12.64 -40.04
C LEU A 149 -40.51 -12.67 -40.01
N THR A 150 -39.88 -12.71 -38.83
CA THR A 150 -38.42 -12.60 -38.79
C THR A 150 -37.76 -13.65 -37.89
N ASP A 151 -37.62 -14.86 -38.39
CA ASP A 151 -36.78 -15.91 -37.79
C ASP A 151 -35.25 -15.56 -37.77
N GLY A 152 -34.83 -14.53 -38.48
CA GLY A 152 -33.41 -14.13 -38.61
C GLY A 152 -32.90 -13.04 -37.68
N SER A 153 -33.78 -12.26 -37.02
CA SER A 153 -33.38 -11.11 -36.24
C SER A 153 -33.35 -11.32 -34.70
N SER A 154 -33.87 -12.46 -34.25
CA SER A 154 -33.79 -12.90 -32.85
C SER A 154 -32.37 -13.00 -32.32
N GLY A 155 -31.40 -13.27 -33.21
CA GLY A 155 -29.97 -13.33 -32.84
C GLY A 155 -29.36 -11.98 -32.44
N ALA A 156 -29.75 -10.87 -33.10
CA ALA A 156 -29.18 -9.55 -32.81
C ALA A 156 -29.65 -8.99 -31.45
N VAL A 157 -30.93 -9.20 -31.11
CA VAL A 157 -31.50 -8.80 -29.81
C VAL A 157 -30.87 -9.64 -28.68
N GLY A 158 -30.73 -10.96 -28.88
CA GLY A 158 -30.08 -11.83 -27.89
C GLY A 158 -28.62 -11.44 -27.61
N VAL A 159 -27.88 -11.04 -28.64
CA VAL A 159 -26.48 -10.57 -28.48
C VAL A 159 -26.42 -9.26 -27.68
N SER A 160 -27.34 -8.30 -27.92
CA SER A 160 -27.35 -7.03 -27.17
C SER A 160 -27.70 -7.23 -25.70
N VAL A 161 -28.66 -8.09 -25.39
CA VAL A 161 -28.99 -8.46 -24.01
C VAL A 161 -27.77 -9.10 -23.32
N ALA A 162 -27.07 -10.03 -24.00
CA ALA A 162 -25.88 -10.67 -23.47
C ALA A 162 -24.75 -9.64 -23.18
N ILE A 163 -24.50 -8.69 -24.09
CA ILE A 163 -23.50 -7.62 -23.89
C ILE A 163 -23.88 -6.77 -22.68
N GLY A 164 -25.15 -6.38 -22.53
CA GLY A 164 -25.65 -5.60 -21.39
C GLY A 164 -25.41 -6.32 -20.05
N TRP A 165 -25.75 -7.60 -19.94
CA TRP A 165 -25.53 -8.41 -18.74
C TRP A 165 -24.06 -8.62 -18.42
N VAL A 166 -23.21 -8.81 -19.43
CA VAL A 166 -21.76 -8.92 -19.25
C VAL A 166 -21.17 -7.60 -18.75
N ALA A 167 -21.55 -6.47 -19.36
CA ALA A 167 -21.09 -5.16 -18.93
C ALA A 167 -21.53 -4.85 -17.49
N LEU A 168 -22.78 -5.15 -17.15
CA LEU A 168 -23.30 -5.01 -15.78
C LEU A 168 -22.53 -5.91 -14.80
N GLY A 169 -22.28 -7.15 -15.16
CA GLY A 169 -21.51 -8.09 -14.34
C GLY A 169 -20.09 -7.61 -14.06
N ILE A 170 -19.39 -7.12 -15.07
CA ILE A 170 -18.03 -6.58 -14.94
C ILE A 170 -18.01 -5.35 -14.04
N THR A 171 -18.90 -4.37 -14.28
CA THR A 171 -18.96 -3.15 -13.46
C THR A 171 -19.33 -3.44 -12.00
N LEU A 172 -20.24 -4.36 -11.76
CA LEU A 172 -20.64 -4.75 -10.41
C LEU A 172 -19.50 -5.43 -9.66
N ILE A 173 -18.78 -6.32 -10.32
CA ILE A 173 -17.60 -6.99 -9.73
C ILE A 173 -16.51 -5.94 -9.39
N CYS A 174 -16.20 -5.03 -10.33
CA CYS A 174 -15.23 -3.96 -10.09
C CYS A 174 -15.67 -3.03 -8.94
N ALA A 175 -16.96 -2.69 -8.86
CA ALA A 175 -17.50 -1.88 -7.76
C ALA A 175 -17.36 -2.59 -6.40
N ILE A 176 -17.68 -3.88 -6.33
CA ILE A 176 -17.54 -4.69 -5.11
C ILE A 176 -16.08 -4.78 -4.68
N VAL A 177 -15.15 -4.98 -5.62
CA VAL A 177 -13.70 -5.03 -5.34
C VAL A 177 -13.20 -3.68 -4.84
N ALA A 178 -13.58 -2.57 -5.49
CA ALA A 178 -13.17 -1.22 -5.08
C ALA A 178 -13.70 -0.84 -3.68
N VAL A 179 -14.99 -1.08 -3.43
CA VAL A 179 -15.59 -0.83 -2.10
C VAL A 179 -14.98 -1.77 -1.05
N GLY A 180 -14.79 -3.04 -1.40
CA GLY A 180 -14.14 -4.02 -0.54
C GLY A 180 -12.71 -3.60 -0.16
N ALA A 181 -11.91 -3.12 -1.12
CA ALA A 181 -10.57 -2.60 -0.88
C ALA A 181 -10.58 -1.37 0.05
N ALA A 182 -11.51 -0.41 -0.18
CA ALA A 182 -11.64 0.76 0.67
C ALA A 182 -12.01 0.43 2.13
N ILE A 183 -12.84 -0.60 2.34
CA ILE A 183 -13.21 -1.09 3.67
C ILE A 183 -12.07 -1.89 4.28
N ALA A 184 -11.39 -2.73 3.48
CA ALA A 184 -10.28 -3.56 3.93
C ALA A 184 -9.11 -2.72 4.45
N CYS A 185 -8.81 -1.57 3.83
CA CYS A 185 -7.78 -0.64 4.32
C CYS A 185 -7.99 -0.14 5.76
N ARG A 186 -9.17 -0.37 6.33
CA ARG A 186 -9.47 -0.03 7.74
C ARG A 186 -9.00 -1.08 8.74
N SER A 187 -8.68 -2.29 8.30
CA SER A 187 -8.24 -3.38 9.17
C SER A 187 -6.82 -3.82 8.80
N GLU A 188 -6.02 -4.23 9.79
CA GLU A 188 -4.64 -4.68 9.58
C GLU A 188 -4.55 -5.88 8.61
N ALA A 189 -5.43 -6.88 8.78
CA ALA A 189 -5.49 -8.01 7.86
C ALA A 189 -5.90 -7.61 6.42
N GLY A 190 -6.76 -6.60 6.30
CA GLY A 190 -7.18 -6.06 5.01
C GLY A 190 -6.08 -5.24 4.33
N ARG A 191 -5.27 -4.50 5.08
CA ARG A 191 -4.09 -3.78 4.55
C ARG A 191 -3.14 -4.74 3.84
N ILE A 192 -2.82 -5.87 4.47
CA ILE A 192 -1.97 -6.93 3.88
C ILE A 192 -2.61 -7.49 2.60
N ALA A 193 -3.91 -7.76 2.61
CA ALA A 193 -4.61 -8.27 1.44
C ALA A 193 -4.62 -7.28 0.26
N VAL A 194 -4.80 -5.98 0.55
CA VAL A 194 -4.74 -4.91 -0.47
C VAL A 194 -3.33 -4.78 -1.04
N MET A 195 -2.28 -4.85 -0.23
CA MET A 195 -0.90 -4.83 -0.70
C MET A 195 -0.60 -6.01 -1.63
N HIS A 196 -0.97 -7.23 -1.26
CA HIS A 196 -0.82 -8.40 -2.13
C HIS A 196 -1.62 -8.28 -3.44
N LEU A 197 -2.78 -7.64 -3.40
CA LEU A 197 -3.56 -7.38 -4.61
C LEU A 197 -2.85 -6.36 -5.50
N MET A 198 -2.31 -5.30 -4.94
CA MET A 198 -1.57 -4.27 -5.67
C MET A 198 -0.26 -4.79 -6.29
N GLU A 199 0.44 -5.71 -5.63
CA GLU A 199 1.62 -6.40 -6.19
C GLU A 199 1.30 -7.20 -7.44
N LYS A 200 0.10 -7.81 -7.51
CA LYS A 200 -0.34 -8.61 -8.66
C LYS A 200 -0.85 -7.76 -9.82
N PHE A 201 -1.23 -6.53 -9.56
CA PHE A 201 -1.77 -5.64 -10.60
C PHE A 201 -0.63 -5.02 -11.40
N LEU A 202 -0.64 -5.19 -12.71
CA LEU A 202 0.44 -4.74 -13.60
C LEU A 202 0.71 -3.21 -13.49
N ALA A 203 -0.34 -2.42 -13.28
CA ALA A 203 -0.24 -0.96 -13.19
C ALA A 203 0.40 -0.47 -11.89
N THR A 204 0.25 -1.19 -10.78
CA THR A 204 0.76 -0.80 -9.45
C THR A 204 2.08 -1.50 -9.09
N ARG A 205 2.48 -2.50 -9.87
CA ARG A 205 3.71 -3.28 -9.63
C ARG A 205 4.97 -2.41 -9.49
N PRO A 206 5.25 -1.42 -10.37
CA PRO A 206 6.44 -0.59 -10.22
C PRO A 206 6.41 0.27 -8.95
N ALA A 207 5.23 0.75 -8.55
CA ALA A 207 5.07 1.49 -7.29
C ALA A 207 5.35 0.60 -6.06
N MET A 208 4.91 -0.66 -6.09
CA MET A 208 5.16 -1.62 -5.02
C MET A 208 6.65 -2.02 -4.93
N GLU A 209 7.34 -2.12 -6.07
CA GLU A 209 8.79 -2.31 -6.10
C GLU A 209 9.51 -1.13 -5.46
N GLN A 210 9.14 0.11 -5.82
CA GLN A 210 9.71 1.33 -5.25
C GLN A 210 9.45 1.46 -3.75
N LEU A 211 8.25 1.10 -3.30
CA LEU A 211 7.90 1.05 -1.88
C LEU A 211 8.75 0.02 -1.11
N ALA A 212 9.00 -1.14 -1.72
CA ALA A 212 9.88 -2.15 -1.11
C ALA A 212 11.32 -1.62 -0.99
N VAL A 213 11.81 -0.88 -1.99
CA VAL A 213 13.13 -0.22 -1.96
C VAL A 213 13.19 0.84 -0.86
N SER A 214 12.13 1.66 -0.69
CA SER A 214 12.02 2.64 0.40
C SER A 214 12.12 1.95 1.77
N ARG A 215 11.30 0.92 2.01
CA ARG A 215 11.32 0.15 3.28
C ARG A 215 12.67 -0.48 3.57
N PHE A 216 13.32 -1.02 2.56
CA PHE A 216 14.66 -1.56 2.69
C PHE A 216 15.67 -0.46 3.07
N ALA A 217 15.64 0.69 2.41
CA ALA A 217 16.53 1.81 2.70
C ALA A 217 16.30 2.37 4.11
N SER A 218 15.03 2.51 4.54
CA SER A 218 14.65 2.94 5.88
C SER A 218 15.15 1.96 6.96
N ALA A 219 14.94 0.66 6.76
CA ALA A 219 15.43 -0.35 7.68
C ALA A 219 16.97 -0.35 7.76
N LEU A 220 17.65 -0.22 6.62
CA LEU A 220 19.12 -0.14 6.57
C LEU A 220 19.63 1.12 7.27
N ALA A 221 18.96 2.28 7.10
CA ALA A 221 19.25 3.53 7.78
C ALA A 221 19.13 3.35 9.30
N ALA A 222 18.02 2.81 9.77
CA ALA A 222 17.77 2.58 11.19
C ALA A 222 18.80 1.64 11.83
N TYR A 223 19.18 0.55 11.12
CA TYR A 223 20.22 -0.36 11.61
C TYR A 223 21.61 0.29 11.61
N THR A 224 21.96 1.08 10.59
CA THR A 224 23.24 1.81 10.57
C THR A 224 23.29 2.92 11.63
N ALA A 225 22.20 3.66 11.82
CA ALA A 225 22.07 4.66 12.89
C ALA A 225 22.22 4.04 14.28
N SER A 226 21.75 2.80 14.48
CA SER A 226 21.94 2.06 15.74
C SER A 226 23.40 1.66 16.02
N GLY A 227 24.32 1.90 15.07
CA GLY A 227 25.76 1.66 15.25
C GLY A 227 26.19 0.21 15.12
N ILE A 228 25.34 -0.69 14.64
CA ILE A 228 25.74 -2.04 14.30
C ILE A 228 26.57 -2.05 13.01
N ASN A 229 27.36 -3.11 12.83
CA ASN A 229 28.22 -3.25 11.66
C ASN A 229 27.37 -3.27 10.37
N THR A 230 27.86 -2.63 9.29
CA THR A 230 27.16 -2.53 8.01
C THR A 230 26.75 -3.89 7.42
N ASP A 231 27.54 -4.94 7.63
CA ASP A 231 27.23 -6.30 7.18
C ASP A 231 26.02 -6.87 7.91
N GLU A 232 25.97 -6.70 9.22
CA GLU A 232 24.84 -7.14 10.05
C GLU A 232 23.60 -6.26 9.80
N ALA A 233 23.79 -4.95 9.57
CA ALA A 233 22.70 -4.03 9.18
C ALA A 233 22.06 -4.49 7.86
N MET A 234 22.89 -4.82 6.86
CA MET A 234 22.45 -5.32 5.56
C MET A 234 21.67 -6.65 5.70
N ARG A 235 22.21 -7.59 6.46
CA ARG A 235 21.58 -8.89 6.70
C ARG A 235 20.18 -8.73 7.32
N ARG A 236 20.06 -7.88 8.36
CA ARG A 236 18.77 -7.63 9.03
C ARG A 236 17.80 -6.84 8.16
N ALA A 237 18.27 -5.87 7.38
CA ALA A 237 17.43 -5.13 6.46
C ALA A 237 16.81 -6.05 5.38
N ILE A 238 17.55 -7.07 4.90
CA ILE A 238 17.03 -8.07 3.96
C ILE A 238 15.86 -8.88 4.56
N GLU A 239 15.85 -9.13 5.86
CA GLU A 239 14.78 -9.89 6.53
C GLU A 239 13.43 -9.12 6.51
N VAL A 240 13.47 -7.79 6.41
CA VAL A 240 12.28 -6.93 6.33
C VAL A 240 11.70 -6.88 4.92
N VAL A 241 12.48 -7.27 3.89
CA VAL A 241 12.06 -7.22 2.49
C VAL A 241 11.14 -8.39 2.17
N GLU A 242 9.90 -8.07 1.79
CA GLU A 242 8.90 -9.06 1.34
C GLU A 242 8.95 -9.27 -0.18
N HIS A 243 9.37 -8.24 -0.96
CA HIS A 243 9.42 -8.30 -2.42
C HIS A 243 10.56 -9.19 -2.91
N GLU A 244 10.23 -10.33 -3.52
CA GLU A 244 11.19 -11.39 -3.92
C GLU A 244 12.32 -10.87 -4.83
N GLY A 245 12.00 -10.00 -5.81
CA GLY A 245 13.00 -9.45 -6.73
C GLY A 245 14.04 -8.58 -6.03
N LEU A 246 13.59 -7.71 -5.12
CA LEU A 246 14.49 -6.86 -4.32
C LEU A 246 15.30 -7.71 -3.34
N LYS A 247 14.67 -8.69 -2.70
CA LYS A 247 15.32 -9.59 -1.76
C LYS A 247 16.46 -10.36 -2.40
N ALA A 248 16.28 -10.83 -3.63
CA ALA A 248 17.33 -11.49 -4.40
C ALA A 248 18.51 -10.54 -4.68
N LYS A 249 18.27 -9.32 -5.15
CA LYS A 249 19.29 -8.30 -5.38
C LYS A 249 20.02 -7.91 -4.09
N ALA A 250 19.30 -7.67 -3.01
CA ALA A 250 19.87 -7.32 -1.71
C ALA A 250 20.70 -8.48 -1.13
N THR A 251 20.28 -9.73 -1.30
CA THR A 251 21.04 -10.91 -0.91
C THR A 251 22.32 -11.06 -1.73
N ALA A 252 22.27 -10.77 -3.03
CA ALA A 252 23.47 -10.75 -3.88
C ALA A 252 24.46 -9.67 -3.43
N ALA A 253 23.96 -8.45 -3.11
CA ALA A 253 24.77 -7.38 -2.55
C ALA A 253 25.45 -7.79 -1.24
N TYR A 254 24.70 -8.42 -0.34
CA TYR A 254 25.26 -8.95 0.91
C TYR A 254 26.37 -9.98 0.65
N GLY A 255 26.19 -10.88 -0.33
CA GLY A 255 27.23 -11.83 -0.75
C GLY A 255 28.53 -11.13 -1.18
N LEU A 256 28.42 -10.01 -1.92
CA LEU A 256 29.60 -9.21 -2.31
C LEU A 256 30.28 -8.51 -1.12
N MET A 257 29.54 -8.16 -0.07
CA MET A 257 30.11 -7.54 1.12
C MET A 257 30.94 -8.53 1.96
N ILE A 258 30.49 -9.78 2.05
CA ILE A 258 31.13 -10.83 2.87
C ILE A 258 32.10 -11.70 2.07
N ASP A 259 32.38 -11.38 0.81
CA ASP A 259 33.34 -12.12 -0.02
C ASP A 259 34.73 -12.08 0.60
N ALA A 260 35.28 -13.26 0.87
CA ALA A 260 36.59 -13.40 1.55
C ALA A 260 37.79 -12.95 0.68
N GLU A 261 37.64 -12.99 -0.66
CA GLU A 261 38.74 -12.64 -1.58
C GLU A 261 38.75 -11.14 -1.91
N SER A 262 37.58 -10.52 -2.05
CA SER A 262 37.46 -9.10 -2.40
C SER A 262 36.20 -8.46 -1.80
N PRO A 263 36.17 -8.20 -0.49
CA PRO A 263 35.00 -7.62 0.16
C PRO A 263 34.67 -6.23 -0.41
N ARG A 264 33.42 -6.03 -0.81
CA ARG A 264 32.91 -4.75 -1.31
C ARG A 264 32.37 -3.90 -0.17
N SER A 265 32.55 -2.58 -0.28
CA SER A 265 31.82 -1.68 0.62
C SER A 265 30.32 -1.74 0.34
N LEU A 266 29.49 -1.38 1.33
CA LEU A 266 28.03 -1.33 1.19
C LEU A 266 27.59 -0.60 -0.09
N ALA A 267 28.13 0.60 -0.35
CA ALA A 267 27.79 1.39 -1.52
C ALA A 267 28.18 0.73 -2.85
N GLN A 268 29.34 0.03 -2.88
CA GLN A 268 29.77 -0.72 -4.05
C GLN A 268 28.90 -1.96 -4.29
N ALA A 269 28.59 -2.71 -3.23
CA ALA A 269 27.76 -3.90 -3.30
C ALA A 269 26.34 -3.58 -3.77
N ILE A 270 25.74 -2.51 -3.24
CA ILE A 270 24.41 -2.03 -3.66
C ILE A 270 24.42 -1.61 -5.14
N SER A 271 25.50 -0.96 -5.59
CA SER A 271 25.65 -0.53 -6.99
C SER A 271 25.87 -1.72 -7.94
N GLU A 272 26.74 -2.67 -7.58
CA GLU A 272 27.07 -3.84 -8.41
C GLU A 272 25.89 -4.83 -8.52
N ALA A 273 25.10 -4.98 -7.46
CA ALA A 273 23.89 -5.82 -7.45
C ALA A 273 22.64 -5.11 -7.97
N GLU A 274 22.76 -3.86 -8.41
CA GLU A 274 21.63 -3.05 -8.92
C GLU A 274 20.43 -3.00 -7.96
N VAL A 275 20.71 -2.90 -6.65
CA VAL A 275 19.68 -2.75 -5.61
C VAL A 275 19.02 -1.38 -5.74
N PHE A 276 19.83 -0.34 -5.94
CA PHE A 276 19.38 1.02 -6.23
C PHE A 276 19.81 1.44 -7.64
N GLU A 277 19.06 2.35 -8.24
CA GLU A 277 19.47 2.98 -9.50
C GLU A 277 20.81 3.71 -9.33
N GLN A 278 21.55 3.86 -10.43
CA GLN A 278 22.92 4.39 -10.41
C GLN A 278 23.05 5.76 -9.74
N ILE A 279 22.05 6.64 -9.87
CA ILE A 279 22.07 7.97 -9.26
C ILE A 279 22.01 7.87 -7.74
N HIS A 280 21.16 7.00 -7.20
CA HIS A 280 20.97 6.77 -5.78
C HIS A 280 22.17 6.04 -5.16
N ALA A 281 22.75 5.07 -5.87
CA ALA A 281 24.00 4.41 -5.47
C ALA A 281 25.20 5.38 -5.35
N ARG A 282 25.25 6.42 -6.20
CA ARG A 282 26.24 7.50 -6.08
C ARG A 282 26.04 8.35 -4.83
N LEU A 283 24.80 8.70 -4.50
CA LEU A 283 24.50 9.43 -3.26
C LEU A 283 24.92 8.63 -2.02
N LEU A 284 24.67 7.31 -2.03
CA LEU A 284 25.13 6.42 -0.97
C LEU A 284 26.66 6.38 -0.87
N THR A 285 27.38 6.38 -2.00
CA THR A 285 28.84 6.46 -2.02
C THR A 285 29.35 7.77 -1.39
N ILE A 286 28.68 8.89 -1.63
CA ILE A 286 29.03 10.17 -1.03
C ILE A 286 28.76 10.12 0.48
N GLY A 287 27.59 9.63 0.93
CA GLY A 287 27.25 9.45 2.33
C GLY A 287 28.25 8.58 3.08
N THR A 288 28.68 7.46 2.47
CA THR A 288 29.70 6.58 3.05
C THR A 288 31.05 7.29 3.22
N ARG A 289 31.46 8.11 2.24
CA ARG A 289 32.74 8.86 2.30
C ARG A 289 32.71 10.02 3.29
N SER A 290 31.56 10.64 3.48
CA SER A 290 31.38 11.76 4.43
C SER A 290 31.13 11.28 5.87
N GLY A 291 30.94 9.98 6.09
CA GLY A 291 30.60 9.42 7.41
C GLY A 291 29.15 9.68 7.84
N SER A 292 28.28 10.04 6.89
CA SER A 292 26.85 10.31 7.12
C SER A 292 25.97 9.34 6.32
N LEU A 293 26.30 8.05 6.45
CA LEU A 293 25.61 6.98 5.72
C LEU A 293 24.14 6.87 6.11
N ASP A 294 23.84 6.96 7.40
CA ASP A 294 22.51 6.97 7.99
C ASP A 294 21.63 8.08 7.40
N ALA A 295 22.11 9.34 7.44
CA ALA A 295 21.39 10.47 6.87
C ALA A 295 21.20 10.36 5.34
N ALA A 296 22.15 9.75 4.63
CA ALA A 296 22.02 9.52 3.19
C ALA A 296 20.95 8.46 2.90
N LEU A 297 20.88 7.38 3.69
CA LEU A 297 19.89 6.33 3.57
C LEU A 297 18.49 6.81 3.94
N ASP A 298 18.33 7.60 5.02
CA ASP A 298 17.06 8.22 5.40
C ASP A 298 16.51 9.10 4.28
N ARG A 299 17.37 9.90 3.67
CA ARG A 299 16.97 10.76 2.56
C ARG A 299 16.61 9.98 1.29
N LEU A 300 17.31 8.89 1.02
CA LEU A 300 16.98 7.98 -0.08
C LEU A 300 15.66 7.26 0.17
N SER A 301 15.42 6.80 1.39
CA SER A 301 14.15 6.17 1.77
C SER A 301 12.98 7.11 1.51
N ALA A 302 13.04 8.35 2.00
CA ALA A 302 11.99 9.35 1.78
C ALA A 302 11.75 9.62 0.29
N ASN A 303 12.82 9.76 -0.51
CA ASN A 303 12.69 9.96 -1.96
C ASN A 303 12.01 8.76 -2.64
N PHE A 304 12.42 7.53 -2.31
CA PHE A 304 11.80 6.32 -2.86
C PHE A 304 10.33 6.18 -2.46
N PHE A 305 10.00 6.61 -1.23
CA PHE A 305 8.62 6.64 -0.78
C PHE A 305 7.76 7.64 -1.57
N ASP A 306 8.25 8.86 -1.74
CA ASP A 306 7.57 9.89 -2.53
C ASP A 306 7.38 9.44 -3.99
N ASP A 307 8.40 8.81 -4.60
CA ASP A 307 8.31 8.25 -5.95
C ASP A 307 7.27 7.12 -6.02
N ALA A 308 7.18 6.25 -5.01
CA ALA A 308 6.16 5.21 -4.94
C ALA A 308 4.75 5.81 -4.86
N ILE A 309 4.55 6.85 -4.06
CA ILE A 309 3.26 7.57 -3.95
C ILE A 309 2.88 8.19 -5.30
N LEU A 310 3.81 8.86 -5.98
CA LEU A 310 3.56 9.44 -7.31
C LEU A 310 3.17 8.38 -8.36
N GLN A 311 3.80 7.21 -8.32
CA GLN A 311 3.47 6.10 -9.21
C GLN A 311 2.10 5.48 -8.89
N ILE A 312 1.72 5.41 -7.62
CA ILE A 312 0.37 4.99 -7.20
C ILE A 312 -0.68 5.97 -7.73
N ASP A 313 -0.44 7.27 -7.58
CA ASP A 313 -1.33 8.31 -8.11
C ASP A 313 -1.49 8.19 -9.62
N ALA A 314 -0.39 8.09 -10.35
CA ALA A 314 -0.43 7.93 -11.80
C ALA A 314 -1.18 6.66 -12.23
N ALA A 315 -1.04 5.56 -11.49
CA ALA A 315 -1.78 4.33 -11.75
C ALA A 315 -3.29 4.51 -11.54
N ILE A 316 -3.70 5.23 -10.49
CA ILE A 316 -5.10 5.51 -10.17
C ILE A 316 -5.70 6.52 -11.16
N ASP A 317 -4.97 7.57 -11.52
CA ASP A 317 -5.40 8.58 -12.49
C ASP A 317 -5.68 7.97 -13.87
N ASN A 318 -5.00 6.90 -14.23
CA ASN A 318 -5.25 6.17 -15.48
C ASN A 318 -6.53 5.30 -15.43
N ILE A 319 -7.09 5.02 -14.25
CA ILE A 319 -8.32 4.25 -14.11
C ILE A 319 -9.53 5.05 -14.58
N GLU A 320 -9.59 6.35 -14.30
CA GLU A 320 -10.72 7.20 -14.64
C GLU A 320 -11.00 7.28 -16.17
N PRO A 321 -10.02 7.59 -17.03
CA PRO A 321 -10.22 7.54 -18.48
C PRO A 321 -10.63 6.17 -19.01
N ALA A 322 -10.06 5.10 -18.42
CA ALA A 322 -10.41 3.73 -18.81
C ALA A 322 -11.86 3.39 -18.46
N LEU A 323 -12.33 3.79 -17.27
CA LEU A 323 -13.72 3.63 -16.87
C LEU A 323 -14.68 4.46 -17.74
N ALA A 324 -14.33 5.71 -18.04
CA ALA A 324 -15.12 6.57 -18.93
C ALA A 324 -15.24 5.98 -20.34
N ALA A 325 -14.13 5.49 -20.90
CA ALA A 325 -14.11 4.81 -22.20
C ALA A 325 -14.97 3.53 -22.18
N PHE A 326 -14.83 2.71 -21.14
CA PHE A 326 -15.64 1.50 -20.96
C PHE A 326 -17.14 1.83 -20.90
N LEU A 327 -17.53 2.83 -20.10
CA LEU A 327 -18.94 3.27 -20.01
C LEU A 327 -19.47 3.73 -21.36
N THR A 328 -18.71 4.58 -22.05
CA THR A 328 -19.09 5.11 -23.36
C THR A 328 -19.31 3.96 -24.37
N ILE A 329 -18.41 2.99 -24.38
CA ILE A 329 -18.54 1.81 -25.26
C ILE A 329 -19.76 0.97 -24.84
N ALA A 330 -19.94 0.69 -23.55
CA ALA A 330 -21.05 -0.13 -23.05
C ALA A 330 -22.41 0.50 -23.34
N VAL A 331 -22.57 1.79 -23.03
CA VAL A 331 -23.81 2.53 -23.30
C VAL A 331 -24.01 2.70 -24.81
N GLY A 332 -22.98 3.02 -25.58
CA GLY A 332 -23.05 3.13 -27.03
C GLY A 332 -23.45 1.81 -27.69
N ALA A 333 -22.87 0.68 -27.27
CA ALA A 333 -23.23 -0.64 -27.75
C ALA A 333 -24.71 -1.00 -27.44
N THR A 334 -25.18 -0.69 -26.23
CA THR A 334 -26.60 -0.93 -25.87
C THR A 334 -27.55 -0.06 -26.70
N LEU A 335 -27.23 1.22 -26.94
CA LEU A 335 -28.04 2.10 -27.80
C LEU A 335 -28.06 1.66 -29.25
N ILE A 336 -26.92 1.28 -29.83
CA ILE A 336 -26.85 0.76 -31.20
C ILE A 336 -27.67 -0.52 -31.31
N SER A 337 -27.58 -1.41 -30.35
CA SER A 337 -28.33 -2.68 -30.32
C SER A 337 -29.84 -2.45 -30.28
N VAL A 338 -30.31 -1.39 -29.63
CA VAL A 338 -31.72 -1.01 -29.62
C VAL A 338 -32.13 -0.34 -30.93
N MET A 339 -31.26 0.45 -31.56
CA MET A 339 -31.56 1.17 -32.79
C MET A 339 -31.52 0.29 -34.06
N LEU A 340 -30.66 -0.71 -34.11
CA LEU A 340 -30.53 -1.59 -35.28
C LEU A 340 -31.83 -2.28 -35.69
N PRO A 341 -32.63 -2.87 -34.81
CA PRO A 341 -33.93 -3.44 -35.15
C PRO A 341 -34.95 -2.40 -35.65
N LEU A 342 -34.93 -1.20 -35.04
CA LEU A 342 -35.86 -0.12 -35.48
C LEU A 342 -35.57 0.34 -36.91
N ILE A 343 -34.29 0.46 -37.28
CA ILE A 343 -33.89 0.79 -38.64
C ILE A 343 -34.28 -0.31 -39.64
N GLY A 344 -34.16 -1.60 -39.22
CA GLY A 344 -34.61 -2.71 -40.02
C GLY A 344 -36.10 -2.72 -40.34
N ILE A 345 -36.94 -2.36 -39.36
CA ILE A 345 -38.41 -2.23 -39.54
C ILE A 345 -38.74 -1.05 -40.46
N MET A 346 -38.09 0.11 -40.27
CA MET A 346 -38.29 1.26 -41.15
C MET A 346 -37.93 0.98 -42.62
N GLY A 347 -36.84 0.21 -42.84
CA GLY A 347 -36.42 -0.22 -44.19
C GLY A 347 -37.31 -1.25 -44.86
N SER A 348 -38.16 -1.95 -44.09
CA SER A 348 -39.12 -2.96 -44.63
C SER A 348 -40.49 -2.35 -44.93
N ILE A 349 -40.79 -1.15 -44.49
CA ILE A 349 -42.07 -0.45 -44.70
C ILE A 349 -41.98 0.60 -45.84
N GLY A 350 -40.79 0.95 -46.31
CA GLY A 350 -40.57 1.80 -47.49
C GLY A 350 -40.21 0.95 -48.71
#